data_97b610c90ae15e76735f7ed2b792a22b
#
_entry.id   97b610c90ae15e76735f7ed2b792a22b
#
_cell.length_a   1.000
_cell.length_b   1.000
_cell.length_c   1.000
_cell.angle_alpha   90.00
_cell.angle_beta   90.00
_cell.angle_gamma   90.00
#
_symmetry.space_group_name_H-M   'P 1'
#
loop_
_entity.id
_entity.type
_entity.pdbx_description
1 polymer ?
#
loop_
_entity_poly.entity_id
_entity_poly.type
_entity_poly.pdbx_seq_one_letter_code
_entity_poly.pdbx_strand_id
1 'polypeptide(L)'
;MMRKLRSFWMFVVLLLSLLLHGCREKEDLPERTQPRGYLELIQAYELGMVFSSAEYQPYCCIVKFENGFQITVSDSSIQIHDCTDSKPEQVFASGGWWKVGDLVKPIKVDTGLSRHDAYPVYVYFDTKTLHMWISNGEHLVFDSVASRDEEEEKKEQQELERRQNIPVVRIQTSGGAGIYDKENYVKGRITISDPEKLYSDVDQFSASMGIRGRGNSTWSWPKKPWKVKLDEKASLLGMPADKEWALLANYADRTLIRNIVAMKISEICGFSWTPRMRSVEVYLNGEYQGVYTLCEHKKVSKDRVNIDKKNDFYFEIEESMDEKTVWWTSMGVPMMFSEPEIPTPDQFDQARKLFDDFEAALHSSDTDAYEEYVDVDSFINYYIIQELTKNVDGNFRKSSFLTKEQGGKLEMYHVWDFDLTLGNCGYYGWDVGNGPENFWIKDFASNCTPGDNWVNLMMRDPDFIIRLQDRWNELMPELERIPDFIDEQALTLDKAVKRYFQRWNIWDWVDWVKMPSLGSYEKEVAYLKEFYSARLEWLDRELNKL
;
A
#
# COMPACT_ATOMS: atom_id res chain seq x y z
N MET A 1 35.89 18.43 32.27
CA MET A 1 35.03 17.37 32.78
C MET A 1 33.83 17.92 33.59
N MET A 2 33.99 18.91 34.42
CA MET A 2 32.90 19.48 35.25
C MET A 2 31.81 20.27 34.49
N ARG A 3 32.10 20.86 33.30
CA ARG A 3 31.07 21.54 32.51
C ARG A 3 30.07 20.60 31.81
N LYS A 4 30.50 19.38 31.44
CA LYS A 4 29.60 18.36 30.84
C LYS A 4 28.65 17.71 31.85
N LEU A 5 29.09 17.59 33.11
CA LEU A 5 28.21 17.09 34.18
C LEU A 5 27.11 18.11 34.54
N ARG A 6 27.40 19.41 34.53
CA ARG A 6 26.36 20.43 34.80
C ARG A 6 25.30 20.48 33.70
N SER A 7 25.67 20.29 32.42
CA SER A 7 24.70 20.24 31.33
C SER A 7 23.83 18.98 31.40
N PHE A 8 24.38 17.84 31.81
CA PHE A 8 23.63 16.61 31.99
C PHE A 8 22.59 16.71 33.13
N TRP A 9 23.02 17.26 34.28
CA TRP A 9 22.10 17.48 35.40
C TRP A 9 21.03 18.54 35.12
N MET A 10 21.36 19.58 34.35
CA MET A 10 20.35 20.53 33.88
C MET A 10 19.34 19.90 32.93
N PHE A 11 19.78 18.95 32.09
CA PHE A 11 18.87 18.22 31.18
C PHE A 11 17.98 17.25 31.94
N VAL A 12 18.51 16.54 32.94
CA VAL A 12 17.73 15.64 33.81
C VAL A 12 16.75 16.43 34.68
N VAL A 13 17.14 17.59 35.20
CA VAL A 13 16.22 18.45 35.97
C VAL A 13 15.16 19.10 35.05
N LEU A 14 15.48 19.40 33.79
CA LEU A 14 14.51 19.89 32.79
C LEU A 14 13.54 18.76 32.40
N LEU A 15 14.03 17.54 32.21
CA LEU A 15 13.17 16.36 31.93
C LEU A 15 12.26 16.04 33.12
N LEU A 16 12.78 16.10 34.35
CA LEU A 16 11.99 15.93 35.56
C LEU A 16 10.98 17.10 35.78
N SER A 17 11.34 18.33 35.41
CA SER A 17 10.42 19.45 35.46
C SER A 17 9.32 19.36 34.38
N LEU A 18 9.63 18.81 33.19
CA LEU A 18 8.65 18.55 32.15
C LEU A 18 7.71 17.39 32.53
N LEU A 19 8.24 16.35 33.19
CA LEU A 19 7.41 15.27 33.76
C LEU A 19 6.53 15.78 34.91
N LEU A 20 7.04 16.71 35.73
CA LEU A 20 6.27 17.32 36.81
C LEU A 20 5.26 18.37 36.29
N HIS A 21 5.53 19.04 35.15
CA HIS A 21 4.57 19.94 34.50
C HIS A 21 3.47 19.15 33.78
N GLY A 22 3.78 17.97 33.19
CA GLY A 22 2.76 17.06 32.66
C GLY A 22 1.77 16.57 33.75
N CYS A 23 2.22 16.47 35.01
CA CYS A 23 1.32 16.20 36.13
C CYS A 23 0.51 17.42 36.58
N ARG A 24 0.97 18.65 36.32
CA ARG A 24 0.22 19.87 36.69
C ARG A 24 -0.90 20.22 35.72
N GLU A 25 -0.76 19.90 34.44
CA GLU A 25 -1.86 20.08 33.46
C GLU A 25 -3.08 19.22 33.77
N LYS A 26 -2.94 18.16 34.58
CA LYS A 26 -4.06 17.35 35.06
C LYS A 26 -4.86 18.00 36.19
N GLU A 27 -4.24 18.90 36.98
CA GLU A 27 -4.93 19.62 38.05
C GLU A 27 -5.88 20.70 37.50
N ASP A 28 -5.68 21.11 36.24
CA ASP A 28 -6.51 22.15 35.58
C ASP A 28 -7.75 21.58 34.87
N LEU A 29 -7.92 20.25 34.81
CA LEU A 29 -9.16 19.67 34.30
C LEU A 29 -10.28 19.92 35.31
N PRO A 30 -11.46 20.38 34.87
CA PRO A 30 -12.59 20.67 35.78
C PRO A 30 -12.91 19.44 36.64
N GLU A 31 -12.98 19.59 37.96
CA GLU A 31 -13.32 18.52 38.92
C GLU A 31 -14.54 17.69 38.50
N ARG A 32 -15.45 18.30 37.78
CA ARG A 32 -16.68 17.68 37.25
C ARG A 32 -16.45 16.74 36.08
N THR A 33 -15.24 16.71 35.45
CA THR A 33 -14.94 15.90 34.30
C THR A 33 -13.99 14.73 34.63
N GLN A 34 -13.40 14.76 35.83
CA GLN A 34 -12.55 13.65 36.32
C GLN A 34 -13.27 12.90 37.44
N PRO A 35 -13.46 11.60 37.31
CA PRO A 35 -13.95 10.78 38.42
C PRO A 35 -13.00 10.91 39.60
N ARG A 36 -13.57 10.98 40.80
CA ARG A 36 -12.78 10.94 42.03
C ARG A 36 -11.98 9.65 42.07
N GLY A 37 -10.69 9.74 42.45
CA GLY A 37 -9.79 8.56 42.43
C GLY A 37 -9.14 8.29 41.08
N TYR A 38 -9.35 9.14 40.07
CA TYR A 38 -8.70 9.01 38.77
C TYR A 38 -7.15 9.05 38.86
N LEU A 39 -6.63 9.89 39.74
CA LEU A 39 -5.19 9.94 40.02
C LEU A 39 -4.71 8.72 40.79
N GLU A 40 -5.52 8.20 41.68
CA GLU A 40 -5.21 6.98 42.44
C GLU A 40 -5.16 5.75 41.53
N LEU A 41 -5.98 5.68 40.50
CA LEU A 41 -5.88 4.63 39.49
C LEU A 41 -4.49 4.62 38.84
N ILE A 42 -4.08 5.78 38.33
CA ILE A 42 -2.78 5.90 37.67
C ILE A 42 -1.62 5.61 38.62
N GLN A 43 -1.67 6.14 39.83
CA GLN A 43 -0.66 5.87 40.85
C GLN A 43 -0.61 4.40 41.25
N ALA A 44 -1.74 3.73 41.36
CA ALA A 44 -1.79 2.30 41.64
C ALA A 44 -1.15 1.47 40.52
N TYR A 45 -1.34 1.86 39.28
CA TYR A 45 -0.71 1.21 38.15
C TYR A 45 0.80 1.47 38.07
N GLU A 46 1.22 2.71 38.33
CA GLU A 46 2.65 3.07 38.42
C GLU A 46 3.39 2.29 39.49
N LEU A 47 2.72 1.91 40.56
CA LEU A 47 3.29 1.20 41.69
C LEU A 47 3.20 -0.34 41.58
N GLY A 48 2.24 -0.86 40.87
CA GLY A 48 1.92 -2.30 40.88
C GLY A 48 1.97 -3.00 39.53
N MET A 49 1.94 -2.29 38.42
CA MET A 49 1.90 -2.87 37.10
C MET A 49 2.87 -2.17 36.16
N VAL A 50 3.53 -2.94 35.31
CA VAL A 50 4.39 -2.41 34.25
C VAL A 50 3.50 -2.00 33.08
N PHE A 51 3.34 -0.72 32.86
CA PHE A 51 2.63 -0.19 31.70
C PHE A 51 3.61 0.37 30.66
N SER A 52 3.27 0.19 29.40
CA SER A 52 4.13 0.62 28.28
C SER A 52 4.02 2.11 28.02
N SER A 53 2.84 2.70 28.22
CA SER A 53 2.60 4.12 28.04
C SER A 53 1.30 4.57 28.70
N ALA A 54 1.22 5.87 29.00
CA ALA A 54 -0.03 6.53 29.33
C ALA A 54 -0.16 7.77 28.44
N GLU A 55 -1.31 7.91 27.78
CA GLU A 55 -1.64 9.04 26.92
C GLU A 55 -2.79 9.82 27.53
N TYR A 56 -2.60 11.11 27.69
CA TYR A 56 -3.59 12.01 28.25
C TYR A 56 -4.10 12.94 27.18
N GLN A 57 -5.40 12.91 27.01
CA GLN A 57 -6.12 13.85 26.16
C GLN A 57 -7.10 14.65 27.03
N PRO A 58 -7.55 15.84 26.62
CA PRO A 58 -8.62 16.54 27.32
C PRO A 58 -9.82 15.61 27.54
N TYR A 59 -10.16 15.36 28.80
CA TYR A 59 -11.28 14.50 29.21
C TYR A 59 -11.10 12.98 28.96
N CYS A 60 -9.88 12.52 28.64
CA CYS A 60 -9.60 11.11 28.42
C CYS A 60 -8.23 10.71 28.95
N CYS A 61 -8.12 9.51 29.51
CA CYS A 61 -6.83 8.88 29.82
C CYS A 61 -6.77 7.48 29.21
N ILE A 62 -5.68 7.20 28.53
CA ILE A 62 -5.39 5.89 27.93
C ILE A 62 -4.18 5.32 28.65
N VAL A 63 -4.33 4.17 29.31
CA VAL A 63 -3.24 3.44 29.95
C VAL A 63 -3.01 2.14 29.19
N LYS A 64 -1.78 1.92 28.71
CA LYS A 64 -1.37 0.73 27.95
C LYS A 64 -0.40 -0.10 28.79
N PHE A 65 -0.54 -1.40 28.75
CA PHE A 65 0.28 -2.37 29.47
C PHE A 65 1.11 -3.22 28.51
N GLU A 66 2.25 -3.72 28.97
CA GLU A 66 3.16 -4.54 28.14
C GLU A 66 2.54 -5.85 27.65
N ASN A 67 1.54 -6.38 28.35
CA ASN A 67 0.79 -7.55 27.91
C ASN A 67 -0.26 -7.29 26.82
N GLY A 68 -0.29 -6.07 26.27
CA GLY A 68 -1.25 -5.65 25.23
C GLY A 68 -2.57 -5.10 25.79
N PHE A 69 -2.75 -5.08 27.08
CA PHE A 69 -3.92 -4.57 27.74
C PHE A 69 -3.98 -3.04 27.68
N GLN A 70 -5.16 -2.49 27.42
CA GLN A 70 -5.38 -1.05 27.36
C GLN A 70 -6.68 -0.68 28.08
N ILE A 71 -6.63 0.33 28.93
CA ILE A 71 -7.81 0.95 29.53
C ILE A 71 -7.91 2.39 29.02
N THR A 72 -9.06 2.76 28.51
CA THR A 72 -9.40 4.13 28.15
C THR A 72 -10.51 4.62 29.05
N VAL A 73 -10.25 5.68 29.80
CA VAL A 73 -11.20 6.33 30.68
C VAL A 73 -11.54 7.71 30.13
N SER A 74 -12.81 7.95 29.88
CA SER A 74 -13.31 9.25 29.42
C SER A 74 -14.50 9.69 30.25
N ASP A 75 -14.99 10.88 30.01
CA ASP A 75 -16.18 11.43 30.62
C ASP A 75 -17.42 10.54 30.55
N SER A 76 -17.55 9.83 29.46
CA SER A 76 -18.76 9.10 29.08
C SER A 76 -18.56 7.60 28.97
N SER A 77 -17.31 7.11 29.07
CA SER A 77 -17.05 5.70 28.87
C SER A 77 -15.77 5.21 29.56
N ILE A 78 -15.75 3.94 29.91
CA ILE A 78 -14.53 3.18 30.19
C ILE A 78 -14.44 2.10 29.11
N GLN A 79 -13.29 2.00 28.47
CA GLN A 79 -13.00 0.98 27.48
C GLN A 79 -11.82 0.15 27.96
N ILE A 80 -12.02 -1.15 28.05
CA ILE A 80 -10.98 -2.11 28.45
C ILE A 80 -10.70 -2.96 27.20
N HIS A 81 -9.46 -2.94 26.76
CA HIS A 81 -9.01 -3.70 25.61
C HIS A 81 -8.12 -4.84 26.08
N ASP A 82 -8.33 -6.03 25.57
CA ASP A 82 -7.49 -7.22 25.79
C ASP A 82 -7.37 -7.62 27.25
N CYS A 83 -8.49 -7.87 27.91
CA CYS A 83 -8.54 -8.35 29.27
C CYS A 83 -8.35 -9.89 29.32
N THR A 84 -7.13 -10.34 29.07
CA THR A 84 -6.80 -11.79 29.15
C THR A 84 -6.40 -12.25 30.55
N ASP A 85 -6.12 -11.32 31.44
CA ASP A 85 -5.65 -11.63 32.80
C ASP A 85 -6.76 -11.35 33.81
N SER A 86 -7.16 -12.38 34.53
CA SER A 86 -8.20 -12.37 35.56
C SER A 86 -7.84 -11.56 36.81
N LYS A 87 -6.95 -10.60 36.74
CA LYS A 87 -6.60 -9.73 37.85
C LYS A 87 -7.56 -8.56 37.92
N PRO A 88 -8.09 -8.31 39.09
CA PRO A 88 -8.95 -7.15 39.34
C PRO A 88 -8.18 -5.85 39.18
N GLU A 89 -8.76 -4.91 38.48
CA GLU A 89 -8.12 -3.66 38.16
C GLU A 89 -8.98 -2.47 38.58
N GLN A 90 -8.33 -1.43 39.10
CA GLN A 90 -9.04 -0.22 39.48
C GLN A 90 -9.36 0.60 38.24
N VAL A 91 -10.63 0.87 38.01
CA VAL A 91 -11.12 1.71 36.92
C VAL A 91 -12.21 2.65 37.43
N PHE A 92 -12.43 3.71 36.70
CA PHE A 92 -13.47 4.67 37.02
C PHE A 92 -14.61 4.57 36.03
N ALA A 93 -15.83 4.55 36.50
CA ALA A 93 -17.01 4.55 35.68
C ALA A 93 -17.70 5.91 35.71
N SER A 94 -18.03 6.38 34.54
CA SER A 94 -19.00 7.44 34.37
C SER A 94 -20.07 6.95 33.42
N GLY A 95 -21.00 6.16 33.82
CA GLY A 95 -22.08 5.56 33.04
C GLY A 95 -21.85 5.61 31.51
N GLY A 96 -21.56 4.53 30.84
CA GLY A 96 -21.18 4.58 29.44
C GLY A 96 -20.93 3.21 28.80
N TRP A 97 -20.24 3.23 27.70
CA TRP A 97 -19.88 2.03 26.94
C TRP A 97 -18.63 1.38 27.53
N TRP A 98 -18.69 0.07 27.73
CA TRP A 98 -17.53 -0.75 28.09
C TRP A 98 -17.07 -1.47 26.85
N LYS A 99 -15.80 -1.36 26.52
CA LYS A 99 -15.17 -2.13 25.46
C LYS A 99 -14.05 -2.94 26.06
N VAL A 100 -14.15 -4.24 25.98
CA VAL A 100 -13.11 -5.16 26.40
C VAL A 100 -12.44 -5.72 25.16
N GLY A 101 -11.27 -5.18 24.82
CA GLY A 101 -10.41 -5.63 23.72
C GLY A 101 -11.06 -5.59 22.32
N ASP A 102 -10.28 -5.98 21.33
CA ASP A 102 -10.77 -6.18 19.96
C ASP A 102 -11.54 -7.50 19.79
N LEU A 103 -11.49 -8.35 20.80
CA LEU A 103 -12.15 -9.66 20.82
C LEU A 103 -13.52 -9.64 21.51
N VAL A 104 -13.82 -8.57 22.25
CA VAL A 104 -15.09 -8.45 22.97
C VAL A 104 -15.82 -7.20 22.50
N LYS A 105 -17.07 -7.39 22.13
CA LYS A 105 -17.95 -6.34 21.63
C LYS A 105 -18.19 -5.26 22.68
N PRO A 106 -18.47 -4.00 22.29
CA PRO A 106 -18.78 -2.95 23.24
C PRO A 106 -20.01 -3.35 24.05
N ILE A 107 -19.85 -3.40 25.37
CA ILE A 107 -20.92 -3.65 26.32
C ILE A 107 -21.41 -2.28 26.82
N LYS A 108 -22.68 -1.99 26.60
CA LYS A 108 -23.30 -0.83 27.23
C LYS A 108 -23.70 -1.20 28.64
N VAL A 109 -23.03 -0.62 29.62
CA VAL A 109 -23.37 -0.78 31.02
C VAL A 109 -24.03 0.52 31.48
N ASP A 110 -25.31 0.45 31.76
CA ASP A 110 -25.97 1.50 32.53
C ASP A 110 -25.72 1.20 34.00
N THR A 111 -24.81 1.95 34.59
CA THR A 111 -24.44 1.74 36.00
C THR A 111 -25.48 2.35 36.94
N GLY A 112 -26.40 3.19 36.46
CA GLY A 112 -27.34 3.95 37.31
C GLY A 112 -26.65 4.90 38.30
N LEU A 113 -25.31 5.04 38.21
CA LEU A 113 -24.51 5.84 39.14
C LEU A 113 -24.38 7.27 38.63
N SER A 114 -24.65 8.23 39.50
CA SER A 114 -24.31 9.61 39.22
C SER A 114 -22.83 9.86 39.51
N ARG A 115 -22.19 10.69 38.69
CA ARG A 115 -20.79 11.11 38.82
C ARG A 115 -20.36 11.60 40.21
N HIS A 116 -21.33 12.11 40.99
CA HIS A 116 -21.05 12.77 42.26
C HIS A 116 -21.19 11.87 43.47
N ASP A 117 -21.89 10.73 43.32
CA ASP A 117 -22.31 9.94 44.49
C ASP A 117 -21.47 8.66 44.69
N ALA A 118 -21.02 8.05 43.61
CA ALA A 118 -20.21 6.85 43.69
C ALA A 118 -19.40 6.64 42.38
N TYR A 119 -18.23 6.06 42.49
CA TYR A 119 -17.37 5.71 41.35
C TYR A 119 -16.76 4.34 41.55
N PRO A 120 -16.51 3.58 40.48
CA PRO A 120 -15.85 2.30 40.59
C PRO A 120 -14.42 2.45 41.11
N VAL A 121 -14.06 1.59 42.03
CA VAL A 121 -12.71 1.52 42.60
C VAL A 121 -11.99 0.24 42.23
N TYR A 122 -12.73 -0.76 41.74
CA TYR A 122 -12.22 -2.05 41.40
C TYR A 122 -13.12 -2.75 40.40
N VAL A 123 -12.55 -3.30 39.35
CA VAL A 123 -13.28 -4.02 38.31
C VAL A 123 -12.57 -5.34 38.02
N TYR A 124 -13.36 -6.38 37.98
CA TYR A 124 -12.94 -7.71 37.57
C TYR A 124 -13.86 -8.21 36.47
N PHE A 125 -13.30 -8.77 35.43
CA PHE A 125 -14.08 -9.33 34.33
C PHE A 125 -13.76 -10.82 34.22
N ASP A 126 -14.77 -11.64 34.37
CA ASP A 126 -14.70 -13.03 33.94
C ASP A 126 -15.29 -13.20 32.53
N THR A 127 -15.28 -14.42 31.99
CA THR A 127 -15.66 -14.69 30.60
C THR A 127 -17.04 -14.21 30.18
N LYS A 128 -17.91 -13.81 31.12
CA LYS A 128 -19.29 -13.41 30.85
C LYS A 128 -19.81 -12.31 31.75
N THR A 129 -19.15 -12.02 32.85
CA THR A 129 -19.70 -11.15 33.90
C THR A 129 -18.69 -10.08 34.29
N LEU A 130 -19.12 -8.82 34.30
CA LEU A 130 -18.36 -7.70 34.82
C LEU A 130 -18.72 -7.50 36.29
N HIS A 131 -17.73 -7.63 37.14
CA HIS A 131 -17.83 -7.34 38.58
C HIS A 131 -17.23 -5.95 38.83
N MET A 132 -17.96 -5.10 39.51
CA MET A 132 -17.55 -3.73 39.81
C MET A 132 -17.80 -3.42 41.28
N TRP A 133 -16.75 -3.03 42.00
CA TRP A 133 -16.88 -2.45 43.35
C TRP A 133 -16.82 -0.95 43.26
N ILE A 134 -17.74 -0.29 43.87
CA ILE A 134 -17.84 1.16 43.87
C ILE A 134 -17.41 1.77 45.21
N SER A 135 -17.12 3.06 45.23
CA SER A 135 -16.51 3.76 46.34
C SER A 135 -17.35 3.75 47.64
N ASN A 136 -18.62 3.48 47.54
CA ASN A 136 -19.51 3.33 48.69
C ASN A 136 -19.52 1.92 49.30
N GLY A 137 -18.72 0.96 48.72
CA GLY A 137 -18.61 -0.40 49.18
C GLY A 137 -19.58 -1.40 48.53
N GLU A 138 -20.44 -0.96 47.63
CA GLU A 138 -21.32 -1.87 46.90
C GLU A 138 -20.57 -2.65 45.85
N HIS A 139 -21.01 -3.90 45.60
CA HIS A 139 -20.53 -4.77 44.54
C HIS A 139 -21.64 -4.95 43.51
N LEU A 140 -21.41 -4.40 42.30
CA LEU A 140 -22.33 -4.50 41.19
C LEU A 140 -21.86 -5.61 40.25
N VAL A 141 -22.79 -6.39 39.75
CA VAL A 141 -22.54 -7.49 38.81
C VAL A 141 -23.37 -7.25 37.56
N PHE A 142 -22.72 -7.20 36.44
CA PHE A 142 -23.36 -7.02 35.13
C PHE A 142 -23.06 -8.25 34.29
N ASP A 143 -24.09 -9.00 33.95
CA ASP A 143 -23.95 -10.05 32.94
C ASP A 143 -23.57 -9.39 31.61
N SER A 144 -22.69 -10.02 30.85
CA SER A 144 -22.43 -9.57 29.48
C SER A 144 -23.78 -9.49 28.80
N VAL A 145 -24.20 -8.27 28.45
CA VAL A 145 -25.35 -8.12 27.56
C VAL A 145 -25.07 -9.03 26.38
N ALA A 146 -25.95 -9.99 26.21
CA ALA A 146 -25.83 -11.05 25.23
C ALA A 146 -25.20 -10.47 23.98
N SER A 147 -24.16 -11.10 23.49
CA SER A 147 -23.55 -10.79 22.21
C SER A 147 -24.64 -10.23 21.32
N ARG A 148 -24.41 -9.06 20.68
CA ARG A 148 -25.24 -8.64 19.54
C ARG A 148 -25.55 -9.95 18.80
N ASP A 149 -26.86 -10.21 18.65
CA ASP A 149 -27.30 -11.47 18.09
C ASP A 149 -26.39 -11.78 16.90
N GLU A 150 -25.81 -12.98 16.82
CA GLU A 150 -25.02 -13.41 15.65
C GLU A 150 -25.79 -13.12 14.36
N GLU A 151 -27.10 -13.05 14.46
CA GLU A 151 -28.02 -12.67 13.41
C GLU A 151 -28.00 -11.17 13.09
N GLU A 152 -27.79 -10.31 14.08
CA GLU A 152 -27.67 -8.85 13.90
C GLU A 152 -26.30 -8.48 13.32
N GLU A 153 -25.22 -9.15 13.74
CA GLU A 153 -23.91 -9.03 13.10
C GLU A 153 -23.92 -9.56 11.68
N LYS A 154 -24.59 -10.68 11.47
CA LYS A 154 -24.75 -11.23 10.14
C LYS A 154 -25.57 -10.33 9.24
N LYS A 155 -26.58 -9.64 9.79
CA LYS A 155 -27.38 -8.62 9.08
C LYS A 155 -26.56 -7.36 8.79
N GLU A 156 -25.80 -6.84 9.76
CA GLU A 156 -24.89 -5.73 9.53
C GLU A 156 -23.78 -6.07 8.52
N GLN A 157 -23.24 -7.27 8.62
CA GLN A 157 -22.24 -7.77 7.68
C GLN A 157 -22.84 -7.91 6.26
N GLN A 158 -24.06 -8.47 6.14
CA GLN A 158 -24.77 -8.57 4.85
C GLN A 158 -25.16 -7.19 4.31
N GLU A 159 -25.53 -6.24 5.16
CA GLU A 159 -25.84 -4.88 4.73
C GLU A 159 -24.58 -4.13 4.31
N LEU A 160 -23.46 -4.33 5.00
CA LEU A 160 -22.15 -3.79 4.61
C LEU A 160 -21.74 -4.39 3.25
N GLU A 161 -21.91 -5.67 3.05
CA GLU A 161 -21.65 -6.36 1.78
C GLU A 161 -22.56 -5.85 0.65
N ARG A 162 -23.84 -5.59 0.92
CA ARG A 162 -24.78 -4.99 -0.04
C ARG A 162 -24.43 -3.54 -0.42
N ARG A 163 -23.69 -2.84 0.42
CA ARG A 163 -23.25 -1.46 0.17
C ARG A 163 -21.94 -1.37 -0.60
N GLN A 164 -21.25 -2.50 -0.81
CA GLN A 164 -20.00 -2.56 -1.54
C GLN A 164 -20.29 -2.70 -3.03
N ASN A 165 -19.57 -1.94 -3.83
CA ASN A 165 -19.61 -2.05 -5.29
C ASN A 165 -18.34 -2.70 -5.86
N ILE A 166 -17.35 -3.02 -5.04
CA ILE A 166 -16.14 -3.77 -5.40
C ILE A 166 -15.96 -4.98 -4.49
N PRO A 167 -15.24 -6.04 -4.94
CA PRO A 167 -15.02 -7.22 -4.14
C PRO A 167 -14.31 -6.95 -2.83
N VAL A 168 -14.63 -7.79 -1.83
CA VAL A 168 -14.02 -7.72 -0.50
C VAL A 168 -13.09 -8.89 -0.27
N VAL A 169 -11.87 -8.59 0.08
CA VAL A 169 -10.82 -9.54 0.50
C VAL A 169 -10.71 -9.51 2.02
N ARG A 170 -11.00 -10.64 2.67
CA ARG A 170 -10.79 -10.83 4.10
C ARG A 170 -9.61 -11.76 4.33
N ILE A 171 -8.66 -11.30 5.10
CA ILE A 171 -7.46 -12.05 5.47
C ILE A 171 -7.50 -12.26 6.97
N GLN A 172 -7.52 -13.53 7.37
CA GLN A 172 -7.42 -13.94 8.77
C GLN A 172 -6.11 -14.67 8.97
N THR A 173 -5.16 -14.08 9.68
CA THR A 173 -3.90 -14.72 10.03
C THR A 173 -4.10 -15.69 11.19
N SER A 174 -3.26 -16.71 11.27
CA SER A 174 -3.29 -17.67 12.36
C SER A 174 -3.02 -16.98 13.70
N GLY A 175 -3.94 -17.11 14.63
CA GLY A 175 -3.85 -16.48 15.95
C GLY A 175 -3.95 -14.94 15.92
N GLY A 176 -4.42 -14.35 14.83
CA GLY A 176 -4.47 -12.89 14.69
C GLY A 176 -3.09 -12.22 14.53
N ALA A 177 -2.06 -12.99 14.16
CA ALA A 177 -0.68 -12.49 14.07
C ALA A 177 -0.54 -11.32 13.10
N GLY A 178 0.22 -10.29 13.48
CA GLY A 178 0.56 -9.16 12.64
C GLY A 178 1.55 -9.51 11.53
N ILE A 179 1.67 -8.65 10.54
CA ILE A 179 2.60 -8.77 9.40
C ILE A 179 3.65 -7.68 9.55
N TYR A 180 4.89 -8.05 9.90
CA TYR A 180 5.91 -7.10 10.34
C TYR A 180 7.12 -6.98 9.41
N ASP A 181 7.30 -7.93 8.49
CA ASP A 181 8.45 -7.94 7.59
C ASP A 181 8.10 -8.38 6.15
N LYS A 182 9.10 -8.32 5.27
CA LYS A 182 8.99 -8.67 3.85
C LYS A 182 9.53 -10.08 3.52
N GLU A 183 10.03 -10.81 4.49
CA GLU A 183 10.70 -12.09 4.26
C GLU A 183 9.84 -13.27 4.72
N ASN A 184 9.27 -13.17 5.91
CA ASN A 184 8.57 -14.26 6.56
C ASN A 184 7.07 -14.24 6.26
N TYR A 185 6.57 -15.38 5.77
CA TYR A 185 5.13 -15.54 5.56
C TYR A 185 4.39 -15.88 6.86
N VAL A 186 3.43 -15.06 7.20
CA VAL A 186 2.44 -15.35 8.24
C VAL A 186 1.35 -16.22 7.63
N LYS A 187 1.10 -17.40 8.19
CA LYS A 187 0.05 -18.31 7.73
C LYS A 187 -1.33 -17.78 8.06
N GLY A 188 -2.31 -18.13 7.23
CA GLY A 188 -3.68 -17.70 7.45
C GLY A 188 -4.63 -18.21 6.37
N ARG A 189 -5.76 -17.56 6.29
CA ARG A 189 -6.82 -17.82 5.31
C ARG A 189 -7.20 -16.51 4.61
N ILE A 190 -7.41 -16.60 3.31
CA ILE A 190 -8.00 -15.53 2.51
C ILE A 190 -9.41 -15.95 2.12
N THR A 191 -10.35 -15.01 2.20
CA THR A 191 -11.70 -15.13 1.65
C THR A 191 -11.96 -13.93 0.76
N ILE A 192 -12.51 -14.16 -0.43
CA ILE A 192 -12.87 -13.11 -1.39
C ILE A 192 -14.37 -13.25 -1.67
N SER A 193 -15.09 -12.15 -1.57
CA SER A 193 -16.51 -12.05 -1.87
C SER A 193 -16.71 -11.03 -2.99
N ASP A 194 -17.42 -11.43 -4.07
CA ASP A 194 -17.78 -10.57 -5.21
C ASP A 194 -19.29 -10.71 -5.48
N PRO A 195 -20.16 -10.22 -4.57
CA PRO A 195 -21.59 -10.43 -4.66
C PRO A 195 -22.23 -9.74 -5.87
N GLU A 196 -21.62 -8.69 -6.39
CA GLU A 196 -22.07 -7.99 -7.60
C GLU A 196 -21.50 -8.60 -8.88
N LYS A 197 -20.65 -9.64 -8.77
CA LYS A 197 -20.01 -10.35 -9.89
C LYS A 197 -19.26 -9.39 -10.84
N LEU A 198 -18.61 -8.41 -10.26
CA LEU A 198 -17.90 -7.37 -11.01
C LEU A 198 -16.77 -7.94 -11.88
N TYR A 199 -16.08 -8.96 -11.37
CA TYR A 199 -14.91 -9.53 -12.04
C TYR A 199 -14.99 -11.03 -12.32
N SER A 200 -15.91 -11.75 -11.68
CA SER A 200 -16.04 -13.20 -11.86
C SER A 200 -17.45 -13.69 -11.52
N ASP A 201 -17.84 -14.84 -12.08
CA ASP A 201 -19.11 -15.48 -11.74
C ASP A 201 -19.09 -16.19 -10.36
N VAL A 202 -17.95 -16.20 -9.69
CA VAL A 202 -17.77 -16.84 -8.38
C VAL A 202 -18.08 -15.85 -7.27
N ASP A 203 -19.22 -16.06 -6.59
CA ASP A 203 -19.65 -15.15 -5.52
C ASP A 203 -18.70 -15.14 -4.31
N GLN A 204 -18.10 -16.30 -3.99
CA GLN A 204 -17.22 -16.43 -2.83
C GLN A 204 -16.09 -17.43 -3.10
N PHE A 205 -14.88 -17.05 -2.70
CA PHE A 205 -13.67 -17.87 -2.73
C PHE A 205 -13.02 -17.93 -1.34
N SER A 206 -12.46 -19.08 -0.97
CA SER A 206 -11.70 -19.22 0.28
C SER A 206 -10.55 -20.20 0.13
N ALA A 207 -9.36 -19.84 0.62
CA ALA A 207 -8.17 -20.68 0.58
C ALA A 207 -7.23 -20.43 1.77
N SER A 208 -6.42 -21.43 2.09
CA SER A 208 -5.26 -21.28 2.97
C SER A 208 -4.13 -20.57 2.23
N MET A 209 -3.40 -19.70 2.93
CA MET A 209 -2.33 -18.90 2.34
C MET A 209 -1.28 -18.48 3.37
N GLY A 210 -0.15 -17.96 2.88
CA GLY A 210 0.76 -17.12 3.61
C GLY A 210 0.71 -15.69 3.11
N ILE A 211 0.93 -14.73 3.98
CA ILE A 211 1.00 -13.30 3.68
C ILE A 211 2.25 -12.69 4.28
N ARG A 212 2.89 -11.77 3.58
CA ARG A 212 4.04 -10.99 4.04
C ARG A 212 4.04 -9.59 3.45
N GLY A 213 4.86 -8.72 3.97
CA GLY A 213 5.11 -7.40 3.40
C GLY A 213 5.74 -7.48 1.99
N ARG A 214 5.60 -6.41 1.21
CA ARG A 214 6.28 -6.19 -0.08
C ARG A 214 6.55 -4.71 -0.32
N GLY A 215 7.27 -4.42 -1.42
CA GLY A 215 7.61 -3.07 -1.84
C GLY A 215 8.84 -2.52 -1.14
N ASN A 216 9.43 -1.46 -1.70
CA ASN A 216 10.58 -0.77 -1.15
C ASN A 216 10.13 0.44 -0.34
N SER A 217 10.03 1.63 -0.92
CA SER A 217 9.55 2.85 -0.25
C SER A 217 8.13 2.71 0.31
N THR A 218 7.23 2.05 -0.42
CA THR A 218 5.84 1.86 -0.02
C THR A 218 5.66 1.04 1.27
N TRP A 219 6.64 0.19 1.63
CA TRP A 219 6.62 -0.54 2.90
C TRP A 219 6.83 0.39 4.12
N SER A 220 7.46 1.53 3.95
CA SER A 220 7.66 2.51 5.02
C SER A 220 6.38 3.30 5.35
N TRP A 221 5.42 3.38 4.44
CA TRP A 221 4.20 4.16 4.62
C TRP A 221 3.19 3.50 5.58
N PRO A 222 2.24 4.27 6.13
CA PRO A 222 1.27 3.74 7.10
C PRO A 222 0.44 2.57 6.55
N LYS A 223 -0.06 2.68 5.32
CA LYS A 223 -0.80 1.62 4.63
C LYS A 223 0.15 0.68 3.91
N LYS A 224 0.22 -0.57 4.37
CA LYS A 224 1.22 -1.55 3.91
C LYS A 224 0.76 -2.33 2.69
N PRO A 225 1.61 -2.47 1.66
CA PRO A 225 1.36 -3.42 0.57
C PRO A 225 1.77 -4.84 0.99
N TRP A 226 1.09 -5.87 0.44
CA TRP A 226 1.32 -7.25 0.81
C TRP A 226 1.54 -8.17 -0.40
N LYS A 227 2.29 -9.25 -0.16
CA LYS A 227 2.39 -10.40 -1.04
C LYS A 227 1.62 -11.57 -0.40
N VAL A 228 0.70 -12.14 -1.17
CA VAL A 228 -0.09 -13.31 -0.78
C VAL A 228 0.39 -14.51 -1.58
N LYS A 229 0.58 -15.65 -0.90
CA LYS A 229 0.94 -16.92 -1.52
C LYS A 229 -0.05 -17.98 -1.08
N LEU A 230 -0.93 -18.41 -1.98
CA LEU A 230 -1.87 -19.49 -1.76
C LEU A 230 -1.14 -20.82 -1.60
N ASP A 231 -1.67 -21.72 -0.78
CA ASP A 231 -1.13 -23.08 -0.65
C ASP A 231 -1.32 -23.86 -1.95
N GLU A 232 -2.44 -23.66 -2.66
CA GLU A 232 -2.74 -24.24 -3.97
C GLU A 232 -3.03 -23.15 -5.01
N LYS A 233 -2.81 -23.46 -6.31
CA LYS A 233 -3.13 -22.55 -7.40
C LYS A 233 -4.64 -22.33 -7.49
N ALA A 234 -5.06 -21.08 -7.58
CA ALA A 234 -6.46 -20.73 -7.79
C ALA A 234 -6.59 -19.46 -8.64
N SER A 235 -7.69 -19.36 -9.37
CA SER A 235 -8.14 -18.14 -10.02
C SER A 235 -8.74 -17.20 -8.98
N LEU A 236 -8.30 -15.94 -8.96
CA LEU A 236 -8.88 -14.90 -8.12
C LEU A 236 -9.53 -13.84 -9.01
N LEU A 237 -10.81 -13.56 -8.80
CA LEU A 237 -11.56 -12.52 -9.51
C LEU A 237 -11.38 -12.59 -11.04
N GLY A 238 -11.52 -13.76 -11.62
CA GLY A 238 -11.40 -14.01 -13.06
C GLY A 238 -9.98 -13.96 -13.64
N MET A 239 -8.95 -13.73 -12.81
CA MET A 239 -7.56 -13.79 -13.24
C MET A 239 -7.06 -15.23 -13.30
N PRO A 240 -6.12 -15.58 -14.20
CA PRO A 240 -5.59 -16.93 -14.34
C PRO A 240 -5.02 -17.51 -13.05
N ALA A 241 -5.19 -18.82 -12.87
CA ALA A 241 -4.85 -19.52 -11.63
C ALA A 241 -3.34 -19.50 -11.33
N ASP A 242 -2.97 -18.92 -10.20
CA ASP A 242 -1.61 -18.97 -9.65
C ASP A 242 -1.64 -19.04 -8.11
N LYS A 243 -0.46 -19.24 -7.52
CA LYS A 243 -0.28 -19.18 -6.06
C LYS A 243 0.07 -17.77 -5.57
N GLU A 244 0.74 -16.95 -6.37
CA GLU A 244 1.35 -15.69 -5.94
C GLU A 244 0.59 -14.47 -6.45
N TRP A 245 0.20 -13.62 -5.52
CA TRP A 245 -0.61 -12.43 -5.74
C TRP A 245 -0.02 -11.24 -4.99
N ALA A 246 -0.28 -10.04 -5.47
CA ALA A 246 0.07 -8.81 -4.76
C ALA A 246 -1.16 -8.00 -4.41
N LEU A 247 -1.13 -7.37 -3.25
CA LEU A 247 -2.07 -6.34 -2.80
C LEU A 247 -1.30 -5.01 -2.75
N LEU A 248 -1.49 -4.18 -3.77
CA LEU A 248 -0.88 -2.86 -3.87
C LEU A 248 -1.67 -1.87 -3.02
N ALA A 249 -0.97 -1.11 -2.20
CA ALA A 249 -1.60 -0.25 -1.22
C ALA A 249 -2.21 1.04 -1.82
N ASN A 250 -1.70 1.53 -2.95
CA ASN A 250 -2.08 2.79 -3.60
C ASN A 250 -2.07 4.01 -2.66
N TYR A 251 -1.18 4.04 -1.65
CA TYR A 251 -1.22 5.08 -0.62
C TYR A 251 -0.83 6.45 -1.14
N ALA A 252 0.10 6.51 -2.11
CA ALA A 252 0.52 7.74 -2.75
C ALA A 252 -0.42 8.21 -3.87
N ASP A 253 -1.34 7.37 -4.32
CA ASP A 253 -2.28 7.69 -5.39
C ASP A 253 -3.68 7.97 -4.83
N ARG A 254 -4.08 9.25 -4.76
CA ARG A 254 -5.40 9.64 -4.26
C ARG A 254 -6.55 9.25 -5.19
N THR A 255 -6.26 8.93 -6.46
CA THR A 255 -7.28 8.36 -7.37
C THR A 255 -7.47 6.87 -7.17
N LEU A 256 -6.49 6.15 -6.60
CA LEU A 256 -6.45 4.70 -6.38
C LEU A 256 -6.46 3.86 -7.67
N ILE A 257 -6.40 4.46 -8.85
CA ILE A 257 -6.59 3.80 -10.15
C ILE A 257 -5.45 3.99 -11.15
N ARG A 258 -4.40 4.80 -10.87
CA ARG A 258 -3.31 5.06 -11.83
C ARG A 258 -2.63 3.80 -12.34
N ASN A 259 -2.35 2.83 -11.46
CA ASN A 259 -1.82 1.53 -11.87
C ASN A 259 -2.78 0.79 -12.82
N ILE A 260 -4.08 0.81 -12.56
CA ILE A 260 -5.09 0.16 -13.40
C ILE A 260 -5.17 0.84 -14.78
N VAL A 261 -5.15 2.16 -14.81
CA VAL A 261 -5.14 2.95 -16.05
C VAL A 261 -3.89 2.66 -16.88
N ALA A 262 -2.71 2.63 -16.24
CA ALA A 262 -1.46 2.30 -16.92
C ALA A 262 -1.46 0.86 -17.47
N MET A 263 -2.01 -0.11 -16.73
CA MET A 263 -2.14 -1.48 -17.26
C MET A 263 -3.13 -1.55 -18.43
N LYS A 264 -4.17 -0.72 -18.44
CA LYS A 264 -5.04 -0.61 -19.63
C LYS A 264 -4.29 -0.07 -20.85
N ILE A 265 -3.44 0.92 -20.67
CA ILE A 265 -2.54 1.42 -21.73
C ILE A 265 -1.56 0.32 -22.15
N SER A 266 -1.00 -0.44 -21.22
CA SER A 266 -0.12 -1.59 -21.51
C SER A 266 -0.82 -2.66 -22.36
N GLU A 267 -2.09 -2.98 -22.08
CA GLU A 267 -2.90 -3.87 -22.94
C GLU A 267 -3.04 -3.32 -24.35
N ILE A 268 -3.33 -2.03 -24.49
CA ILE A 268 -3.46 -1.35 -25.80
C ILE A 268 -2.12 -1.39 -26.54
N CYS A 269 -1.00 -1.16 -25.86
CA CYS A 269 0.33 -1.26 -26.45
C CYS A 269 0.72 -2.70 -26.86
N GLY A 270 0.02 -3.72 -26.37
CA GLY A 270 0.24 -5.11 -26.80
C GLY A 270 1.50 -5.76 -26.24
N PHE A 271 1.87 -5.49 -24.99
CA PHE A 271 2.94 -6.21 -24.32
C PHE A 271 2.65 -7.71 -24.23
N SER A 272 3.68 -8.54 -24.27
CA SER A 272 3.59 -10.01 -24.19
C SER A 272 2.88 -10.49 -22.92
N TRP A 273 2.98 -9.71 -21.85
CA TRP A 273 2.16 -9.85 -20.65
C TRP A 273 1.85 -8.51 -20.03
N THR A 274 0.60 -8.29 -19.69
CA THR A 274 0.15 -7.17 -18.85
C THR A 274 -0.43 -7.72 -17.56
N PRO A 275 0.08 -7.34 -16.37
CA PRO A 275 -0.47 -7.76 -15.09
C PRO A 275 -1.94 -7.38 -14.94
N ARG A 276 -2.82 -8.36 -14.75
CA ARG A 276 -4.23 -8.08 -14.50
C ARG A 276 -4.43 -7.55 -13.10
N MET A 277 -5.25 -6.52 -12.98
CA MET A 277 -5.48 -5.78 -11.74
C MET A 277 -6.97 -5.69 -11.41
N ARG A 278 -7.33 -5.77 -10.13
CA ARG A 278 -8.69 -5.67 -9.62
C ARG A 278 -8.74 -4.79 -8.38
N SER A 279 -9.59 -3.79 -8.38
CA SER A 279 -9.84 -3.00 -7.16
C SER A 279 -10.61 -3.84 -6.15
N VAL A 280 -10.15 -3.87 -4.90
CA VAL A 280 -10.76 -4.63 -3.81
C VAL A 280 -10.71 -3.85 -2.50
N GLU A 281 -11.68 -4.05 -1.63
CA GLU A 281 -11.57 -3.65 -0.24
C GLU A 281 -10.93 -4.76 0.59
N VAL A 282 -10.04 -4.41 1.51
CA VAL A 282 -9.30 -5.40 2.30
C VAL A 282 -9.59 -5.25 3.78
N TYR A 283 -9.87 -6.38 4.43
CA TYR A 283 -9.90 -6.53 5.88
C TYR A 283 -8.79 -7.49 6.32
N LEU A 284 -8.02 -7.10 7.32
CA LEU A 284 -7.00 -7.93 7.94
C LEU A 284 -7.38 -8.17 9.40
N ASN A 285 -7.59 -9.43 9.80
CA ASN A 285 -8.01 -9.82 11.14
C ASN A 285 -9.25 -9.04 11.64
N GLY A 286 -10.21 -8.80 10.75
CA GLY A 286 -11.42 -8.04 11.04
C GLY A 286 -11.29 -6.52 10.89
N GLU A 287 -10.07 -5.98 10.82
CA GLU A 287 -9.84 -4.55 10.69
C GLU A 287 -9.83 -4.10 9.23
N TYR A 288 -10.60 -3.06 8.90
CA TYR A 288 -10.62 -2.48 7.56
C TYR A 288 -9.30 -1.80 7.20
N GLN A 289 -8.71 -2.24 6.10
CA GLN A 289 -7.42 -1.72 5.61
C GLN A 289 -7.56 -0.76 4.42
N GLY A 290 -8.78 -0.60 3.88
CA GLY A 290 -9.04 0.30 2.75
C GLY A 290 -9.06 -0.39 1.40
N VAL A 291 -9.08 0.42 0.35
CA VAL A 291 -9.04 -0.03 -1.05
C VAL A 291 -7.62 -0.42 -1.44
N TYR A 292 -7.47 -1.60 -2.02
CA TYR A 292 -6.21 -2.13 -2.59
C TYR A 292 -6.42 -2.50 -4.05
N THR A 293 -5.32 -2.62 -4.78
CA THR A 293 -5.32 -3.32 -6.06
C THR A 293 -4.80 -4.74 -5.85
N LEU A 294 -5.68 -5.73 -6.00
CA LEU A 294 -5.28 -7.14 -6.10
C LEU A 294 -4.79 -7.38 -7.53
N CYS A 295 -3.58 -7.87 -7.68
CA CYS A 295 -3.00 -8.11 -8.98
C CYS A 295 -2.14 -9.37 -9.05
N GLU A 296 -1.90 -9.83 -10.27
CA GLU A 296 -0.93 -10.87 -10.55
C GLU A 296 0.47 -10.42 -10.12
N HIS A 297 1.20 -11.27 -9.43
CA HIS A 297 2.59 -10.99 -9.08
C HIS A 297 3.52 -11.38 -10.24
N LYS A 298 4.52 -10.54 -10.54
CA LYS A 298 5.53 -10.83 -11.56
C LYS A 298 6.27 -12.13 -11.23
N LYS A 299 6.28 -13.06 -12.16
CA LYS A 299 7.02 -14.33 -12.08
C LYS A 299 6.95 -15.09 -13.40
N VAL A 300 7.90 -15.99 -13.60
CA VAL A 300 7.87 -16.92 -14.73
C VAL A 300 6.78 -17.99 -14.51
N SER A 301 5.76 -17.93 -15.34
CA SER A 301 4.68 -18.93 -15.42
C SER A 301 3.93 -18.78 -16.75
N LYS A 302 3.17 -19.81 -17.14
CA LYS A 302 2.46 -19.90 -18.42
C LYS A 302 1.58 -18.68 -18.74
N ASP A 303 0.89 -18.14 -17.73
CA ASP A 303 -0.09 -17.08 -17.93
C ASP A 303 0.45 -15.68 -17.53
N ARG A 304 1.77 -15.57 -17.29
CA ARG A 304 2.49 -14.34 -16.91
C ARG A 304 3.74 -14.19 -17.77
N VAL A 305 4.93 -14.20 -17.19
CA VAL A 305 6.17 -14.25 -17.96
C VAL A 305 6.38 -15.68 -18.46
N ASN A 306 6.01 -15.92 -19.71
CA ASN A 306 5.96 -17.28 -20.28
C ASN A 306 7.24 -17.59 -21.07
N ILE A 307 8.31 -17.89 -20.36
CA ILE A 307 9.62 -18.28 -20.91
C ILE A 307 10.05 -19.64 -20.38
N ASP A 308 11.01 -20.27 -21.04
CA ASP A 308 11.66 -21.50 -20.55
C ASP A 308 12.72 -21.17 -19.50
N LYS A 309 12.42 -21.43 -18.23
CA LYS A 309 13.33 -21.20 -17.10
C LYS A 309 14.74 -21.80 -17.25
N LYS A 310 14.90 -22.80 -18.09
CA LYS A 310 16.17 -23.48 -18.26
C LYS A 310 17.08 -22.77 -19.25
N ASN A 311 16.51 -22.23 -20.32
CA ASN A 311 17.25 -21.77 -21.49
C ASN A 311 17.14 -20.25 -21.70
N ASP A 312 16.14 -19.61 -21.11
CA ASP A 312 15.84 -18.21 -21.33
C ASP A 312 16.21 -17.35 -20.12
N PHE A 313 16.29 -16.05 -20.33
CA PHE A 313 16.56 -15.09 -19.29
C PHE A 313 15.37 -14.16 -19.07
N TYR A 314 15.14 -13.80 -17.80
CA TYR A 314 14.26 -12.74 -17.40
C TYR A 314 15.03 -11.75 -16.52
N PHE A 315 15.05 -10.50 -16.94
CA PHE A 315 15.81 -9.42 -16.32
C PHE A 315 14.86 -8.34 -15.78
N GLU A 316 15.32 -7.67 -14.74
CA GLU A 316 14.72 -6.46 -14.20
C GLU A 316 15.75 -5.33 -14.20
N ILE A 317 15.34 -4.16 -14.67
CA ILE A 317 16.09 -2.92 -14.50
C ILE A 317 15.60 -2.30 -13.20
N GLU A 318 16.47 -2.21 -12.19
CA GLU A 318 16.11 -1.69 -10.87
C GLU A 318 17.34 -1.17 -10.12
N GLU A 319 17.33 0.12 -9.81
CA GLU A 319 18.48 0.78 -9.15
C GLU A 319 18.73 0.33 -7.71
N SER A 320 17.74 -0.30 -7.04
CA SER A 320 17.92 -0.86 -5.70
C SER A 320 18.92 -2.02 -5.65
N MET A 321 19.12 -2.69 -6.78
CA MET A 321 20.08 -3.81 -6.95
C MET A 321 19.96 -4.85 -5.83
N ASP A 322 18.70 -5.20 -5.43
CA ASP A 322 18.40 -6.03 -4.27
C ASP A 322 18.22 -7.53 -4.56
N GLU A 323 18.40 -7.95 -5.82
CA GLU A 323 18.44 -9.35 -6.20
C GLU A 323 19.84 -9.96 -6.00
N LYS A 324 19.93 -11.29 -6.07
CA LYS A 324 21.18 -12.04 -5.81
C LYS A 324 22.26 -11.81 -6.85
N THR A 325 21.86 -11.58 -8.10
CA THR A 325 22.78 -11.37 -9.22
C THR A 325 22.45 -10.10 -9.95
N VAL A 326 23.38 -9.14 -9.87
CA VAL A 326 23.22 -7.77 -10.35
C VAL A 326 24.48 -7.30 -11.08
N TRP A 327 24.32 -6.39 -12.04
CA TRP A 327 25.43 -5.70 -12.69
C TRP A 327 24.97 -4.38 -13.31
N TRP A 328 25.93 -3.56 -13.68
CA TRP A 328 25.68 -2.35 -14.46
C TRP A 328 26.15 -2.61 -15.89
N THR A 329 25.33 -2.22 -16.89
CA THR A 329 25.75 -2.24 -18.29
C THR A 329 26.82 -1.17 -18.56
N SER A 330 27.41 -1.16 -19.76
CA SER A 330 28.40 -0.15 -20.14
C SER A 330 27.82 1.27 -20.18
N MET A 331 26.53 1.42 -20.48
CA MET A 331 25.79 2.67 -20.43
C MET A 331 25.24 3.01 -19.03
N GLY A 332 25.52 2.19 -18.02
CA GLY A 332 25.12 2.45 -16.64
C GLY A 332 23.65 2.09 -16.34
N VAL A 333 23.08 1.15 -17.07
CA VAL A 333 21.74 0.63 -16.75
C VAL A 333 21.85 -0.44 -15.67
N PRO A 334 21.09 -0.33 -14.54
CA PRO A 334 21.15 -1.28 -13.41
C PRO A 334 20.35 -2.53 -13.72
N MET A 335 21.03 -3.64 -13.94
CA MET A 335 20.44 -4.91 -14.35
C MET A 335 20.42 -5.91 -13.20
N MET A 336 19.33 -6.65 -13.07
CA MET A 336 19.16 -7.77 -12.15
C MET A 336 18.66 -9.01 -12.87
N PHE A 337 19.13 -10.19 -12.46
CA PHE A 337 18.54 -11.45 -12.89
C PHE A 337 17.32 -11.80 -12.03
N SER A 338 16.17 -11.90 -12.68
CA SER A 338 14.96 -12.47 -12.06
C SER A 338 14.79 -13.97 -12.35
N GLU A 339 15.27 -14.42 -13.53
CA GLU A 339 15.34 -15.85 -13.89
C GLU A 339 16.51 -16.06 -14.87
N PRO A 340 17.44 -16.99 -14.61
CA PRO A 340 17.59 -17.69 -13.33
C PRO A 340 18.06 -16.73 -12.22
N GLU A 341 17.52 -16.86 -11.02
CA GLU A 341 17.88 -16.01 -9.87
C GLU A 341 19.39 -16.06 -9.53
N ILE A 342 20.00 -17.22 -9.79
CA ILE A 342 21.45 -17.45 -9.68
C ILE A 342 21.92 -18.09 -10.99
N PRO A 343 22.38 -17.30 -11.96
CA PRO A 343 22.93 -17.83 -13.21
C PRO A 343 24.25 -18.55 -12.98
N THR A 344 24.57 -19.50 -13.86
CA THR A 344 25.94 -20.04 -13.97
C THR A 344 26.90 -18.95 -14.46
N PRO A 345 28.22 -19.07 -14.23
CA PRO A 345 29.19 -18.14 -14.80
C PRO A 345 29.03 -17.94 -16.31
N ASP A 346 28.83 -19.02 -17.07
CA ASP A 346 28.63 -18.94 -18.52
C ASP A 346 27.33 -18.19 -18.89
N GLN A 347 26.23 -18.38 -18.15
CA GLN A 347 25.00 -17.64 -18.38
C GLN A 347 25.15 -16.14 -18.03
N PHE A 348 25.87 -15.83 -16.97
CA PHE A 348 26.18 -14.47 -16.60
C PHE A 348 27.04 -13.76 -17.66
N ASP A 349 28.10 -14.43 -18.14
CA ASP A 349 28.98 -13.89 -19.19
C ASP A 349 28.22 -13.72 -20.51
N GLN A 350 27.33 -14.66 -20.87
CA GLN A 350 26.48 -14.55 -22.06
C GLN A 350 25.53 -13.33 -21.95
N ALA A 351 24.89 -13.14 -20.81
CA ALA A 351 24.01 -12.00 -20.60
C ALA A 351 24.78 -10.68 -20.68
N ARG A 352 25.92 -10.56 -19.98
CA ARG A 352 26.76 -9.37 -20.06
C ARG A 352 27.19 -9.06 -21.48
N LYS A 353 27.71 -10.06 -22.16
CA LYS A 353 28.14 -9.90 -23.56
C LYS A 353 27.00 -9.44 -24.46
N LEU A 354 25.79 -9.97 -24.26
CA LEU A 354 24.62 -9.57 -25.03
C LEU A 354 24.33 -8.06 -24.88
N PHE A 355 24.34 -7.57 -23.65
CA PHE A 355 24.11 -6.12 -23.40
C PHE A 355 25.29 -5.26 -23.86
N ASP A 356 26.53 -5.73 -23.71
CA ASP A 356 27.73 -5.03 -24.21
C ASP A 356 27.70 -4.92 -25.75
N ASP A 357 27.34 -6.01 -26.44
CA ASP A 357 27.22 -6.02 -27.91
C ASP A 357 26.06 -5.13 -28.39
N PHE A 358 24.91 -5.20 -27.71
CA PHE A 358 23.75 -4.32 -27.99
C PHE A 358 24.09 -2.84 -27.81
N GLU A 359 24.69 -2.46 -26.69
CA GLU A 359 25.08 -1.06 -26.43
C GLU A 359 26.18 -0.59 -27.38
N ALA A 360 27.09 -1.47 -27.79
CA ALA A 360 28.06 -1.17 -28.82
C ALA A 360 27.40 -0.96 -30.20
N ALA A 361 26.38 -1.74 -30.54
CA ALA A 361 25.60 -1.56 -31.76
C ALA A 361 24.85 -0.22 -31.79
N LEU A 362 24.28 0.21 -30.66
CA LEU A 362 23.67 1.53 -30.53
C LEU A 362 24.64 2.69 -30.82
N HIS A 363 25.93 2.51 -30.60
CA HIS A 363 26.97 3.50 -30.86
C HIS A 363 27.65 3.33 -32.23
N SER A 364 27.21 2.35 -33.02
CA SER A 364 27.74 2.10 -34.36
C SER A 364 27.45 3.29 -35.28
N SER A 365 28.24 3.38 -36.37
CA SER A 365 27.90 4.25 -37.51
C SER A 365 26.78 3.68 -38.37
N ASP A 366 26.50 2.40 -38.26
CA ASP A 366 25.34 1.72 -38.81
C ASP A 366 24.19 1.87 -37.82
N THR A 367 23.23 2.73 -38.14
CA THR A 367 22.23 3.19 -37.19
C THR A 367 21.13 2.18 -36.87
N ASP A 368 21.01 1.10 -37.68
CA ASP A 368 20.08 -0.01 -37.51
C ASP A 368 20.74 -1.27 -36.93
N ALA A 369 22.05 -1.25 -36.69
CA ALA A 369 22.80 -2.41 -36.19
C ALA A 369 22.24 -3.00 -34.88
N TYR A 370 21.56 -2.20 -34.05
CA TYR A 370 20.92 -2.64 -32.80
C TYR A 370 19.75 -3.59 -33.02
N GLU A 371 19.12 -3.57 -34.21
CA GLU A 371 17.99 -4.43 -34.55
C GLU A 371 18.33 -5.93 -34.46
N GLU A 372 19.61 -6.28 -34.62
CA GLU A 372 20.07 -7.67 -34.44
C GLU A 372 19.84 -8.20 -33.02
N TYR A 373 19.84 -7.32 -32.02
CA TYR A 373 19.82 -7.66 -30.60
C TYR A 373 18.46 -7.53 -29.95
N VAL A 374 17.58 -6.64 -30.44
CA VAL A 374 16.33 -6.28 -29.77
C VAL A 374 15.09 -6.49 -30.65
N ASP A 375 13.98 -6.81 -30.03
CA ASP A 375 12.65 -6.68 -30.61
C ASP A 375 12.25 -5.21 -30.60
N VAL A 376 12.41 -4.55 -31.73
CA VAL A 376 12.23 -3.09 -31.87
C VAL A 376 10.82 -2.65 -31.51
N ASP A 377 9.80 -3.43 -31.88
CA ASP A 377 8.40 -3.10 -31.59
C ASP A 377 8.10 -3.11 -30.09
N SER A 378 8.74 -4.03 -29.35
CA SER A 378 8.62 -4.04 -27.89
C SER A 378 9.24 -2.81 -27.24
N PHE A 379 10.36 -2.32 -27.74
CA PHE A 379 11.00 -1.08 -27.26
C PHE A 379 10.18 0.17 -27.64
N ILE A 380 9.55 0.18 -28.81
CA ILE A 380 8.60 1.23 -29.20
C ILE A 380 7.40 1.24 -28.24
N ASN A 381 6.78 0.10 -27.98
CA ASN A 381 5.66 -0.02 -27.04
C ASN A 381 6.05 0.45 -25.62
N TYR A 382 7.25 0.07 -25.16
CA TYR A 382 7.79 0.53 -23.89
C TYR A 382 7.96 2.06 -23.87
N TYR A 383 8.56 2.63 -24.91
CA TYR A 383 8.73 4.07 -25.01
C TYR A 383 7.37 4.81 -24.98
N ILE A 384 6.41 4.33 -25.77
CA ILE A 384 5.07 4.94 -25.84
C ILE A 384 4.41 5.00 -24.45
N ILE A 385 4.34 3.89 -23.73
CA ILE A 385 3.68 3.88 -22.41
C ILE A 385 4.42 4.73 -21.38
N GLN A 386 5.75 4.68 -21.37
CA GLN A 386 6.55 5.44 -20.41
C GLN A 386 6.44 6.96 -20.67
N GLU A 387 6.45 7.38 -21.94
CA GLU A 387 6.24 8.77 -22.31
C GLU A 387 4.81 9.23 -22.05
N LEU A 388 3.81 8.46 -22.51
CA LEU A 388 2.40 8.81 -22.36
C LEU A 388 2.00 8.98 -20.89
N THR A 389 2.44 8.08 -20.03
CA THR A 389 2.16 8.16 -18.60
C THR A 389 3.10 9.12 -17.87
N LYS A 390 4.16 9.57 -18.53
CA LYS A 390 5.26 10.37 -17.94
C LYS A 390 5.78 9.70 -16.67
N ASN A 391 6.17 8.42 -16.80
CA ASN A 391 6.62 7.61 -15.67
C ASN A 391 8.02 8.04 -15.20
N VAL A 392 8.08 8.68 -14.06
CA VAL A 392 9.33 9.25 -13.54
C VAL A 392 10.31 8.19 -13.03
N ASP A 393 9.86 7.00 -12.71
CA ASP A 393 10.69 5.90 -12.23
C ASP A 393 11.07 4.90 -13.33
N GLY A 394 10.23 4.74 -14.36
CA GLY A 394 10.33 3.67 -15.35
C GLY A 394 11.41 3.83 -16.43
N ASN A 395 12.06 4.95 -16.58
CA ASN A 395 12.95 5.29 -17.71
C ASN A 395 14.32 4.57 -17.66
N PHE A 396 14.37 3.24 -17.80
CA PHE A 396 15.57 2.40 -17.69
C PHE A 396 16.29 2.50 -16.34
N ARG A 397 15.56 2.83 -15.30
CA ARG A 397 16.08 3.01 -13.94
C ARG A 397 15.44 2.05 -12.96
N LYS A 398 14.11 1.90 -13.03
CA LYS A 398 13.31 1.06 -12.13
C LYS A 398 12.19 0.37 -12.88
N SER A 399 11.75 -0.74 -12.33
CA SER A 399 10.49 -1.42 -12.68
C SER A 399 10.30 -1.67 -14.17
N SER A 400 11.40 -1.93 -14.90
CA SER A 400 11.41 -2.27 -16.32
C SER A 400 11.91 -3.70 -16.51
N PHE A 401 11.27 -4.46 -17.40
CA PHE A 401 11.44 -5.90 -17.45
C PHE A 401 11.68 -6.39 -18.88
N LEU A 402 12.76 -7.18 -19.03
CA LEU A 402 13.14 -7.75 -20.31
C LEU A 402 13.19 -9.27 -20.22
N THR A 403 12.91 -9.90 -21.36
CA THR A 403 13.21 -11.32 -21.57
C THR A 403 14.20 -11.50 -22.70
N LYS A 404 14.85 -12.64 -22.69
CA LYS A 404 15.71 -13.11 -23.78
C LYS A 404 15.51 -14.60 -23.94
N GLU A 405 14.70 -14.97 -24.90
CA GLU A 405 14.53 -16.37 -25.29
C GLU A 405 15.75 -16.89 -26.03
N GLN A 406 16.00 -18.19 -25.94
CA GLN A 406 17.10 -18.83 -26.66
C GLN A 406 16.90 -18.66 -28.17
N GLY A 407 17.88 -18.02 -28.84
CA GLY A 407 17.81 -17.72 -30.27
C GLY A 407 16.90 -16.53 -30.64
N GLY A 408 16.16 -15.96 -29.65
CA GLY A 408 15.36 -14.76 -29.83
C GLY A 408 16.15 -13.47 -29.62
N LYS A 409 15.46 -12.34 -29.56
CA LYS A 409 15.99 -11.01 -29.28
C LYS A 409 15.64 -10.57 -27.86
N LEU A 410 16.27 -9.51 -27.35
CA LEU A 410 15.83 -8.83 -26.12
C LEU A 410 14.46 -8.21 -26.35
N GLU A 411 13.52 -8.48 -25.48
CA GLU A 411 12.15 -7.98 -25.55
C GLU A 411 11.81 -7.22 -24.27
N MET A 412 11.26 -6.01 -24.39
CA MET A 412 10.61 -5.30 -23.29
C MET A 412 9.27 -5.99 -23.01
N TYR A 413 9.25 -6.90 -22.05
CA TYR A 413 8.21 -7.91 -21.92
C TYR A 413 6.94 -7.44 -21.22
N HIS A 414 7.08 -6.63 -20.19
CA HIS A 414 5.98 -6.02 -19.45
C HIS A 414 6.43 -4.80 -18.66
N VAL A 415 5.46 -4.08 -18.13
CA VAL A 415 5.67 -2.90 -17.29
C VAL A 415 5.07 -3.09 -15.89
N TRP A 416 5.49 -2.25 -14.93
CA TRP A 416 5.08 -2.35 -13.53
C TRP A 416 5.26 -0.98 -12.83
N ASP A 417 4.46 -0.73 -11.75
CA ASP A 417 4.65 0.35 -10.79
C ASP A 417 4.42 1.76 -11.35
N PHE A 418 3.15 2.10 -11.58
CA PHE A 418 2.72 3.36 -12.16
C PHE A 418 1.98 4.29 -11.18
N ASP A 419 2.20 4.17 -9.89
CA ASP A 419 1.55 5.04 -8.91
C ASP A 419 2.09 6.48 -8.92
N LEU A 420 3.34 6.69 -9.34
CA LEU A 420 3.99 7.99 -9.52
C LEU A 420 3.98 8.48 -10.98
N THR A 421 2.87 8.31 -11.67
CA THR A 421 2.70 8.66 -13.08
C THR A 421 1.48 9.56 -13.29
N LEU A 422 1.22 9.96 -14.54
CA LEU A 422 0.01 10.68 -14.91
C LEU A 422 -0.24 11.90 -14.02
N GLY A 423 0.81 12.72 -13.85
CA GLY A 423 0.78 13.92 -13.03
C GLY A 423 0.88 13.69 -11.52
N ASN A 424 1.13 12.47 -11.05
CA ASN A 424 1.23 12.14 -9.61
C ASN A 424 2.68 12.08 -9.11
N CYS A 425 3.55 12.97 -9.56
CA CYS A 425 4.92 13.05 -9.06
C CYS A 425 5.42 14.50 -9.03
N GLY A 426 5.83 14.97 -7.86
CA GLY A 426 6.34 16.32 -7.66
C GLY A 426 7.81 16.41 -7.30
N TYR A 427 8.53 15.29 -7.15
CA TYR A 427 9.90 15.36 -6.62
C TYR A 427 10.96 15.83 -7.62
N TYR A 428 10.67 15.80 -8.92
CA TYR A 428 11.50 16.46 -9.95
C TYR A 428 11.10 17.91 -10.24
N GLY A 429 10.15 18.46 -9.47
CA GLY A 429 9.57 19.79 -9.70
C GLY A 429 8.27 19.73 -10.51
N TRP A 430 7.39 20.71 -10.28
CA TRP A 430 6.08 20.77 -10.91
C TRP A 430 6.14 20.80 -12.43
N ASP A 431 7.06 21.60 -12.98
CA ASP A 431 7.15 21.84 -14.42
C ASP A 431 7.72 20.65 -15.19
N VAL A 432 8.47 19.78 -14.52
CA VAL A 432 9.14 18.63 -15.13
C VAL A 432 8.33 17.34 -14.94
N GLY A 433 7.96 17.01 -13.70
CA GLY A 433 7.32 15.76 -13.36
C GLY A 433 5.80 15.73 -13.54
N ASN A 434 5.13 16.86 -13.32
CA ASN A 434 3.67 16.93 -13.29
C ASN A 434 3.02 17.62 -14.48
N GLY A 435 3.73 18.43 -15.25
CA GLY A 435 3.16 19.04 -16.46
C GLY A 435 2.98 18.02 -17.59
N PRO A 436 1.97 18.18 -18.46
CA PRO A 436 1.72 17.26 -19.56
C PRO A 436 2.71 17.41 -20.71
N GLU A 437 3.49 18.49 -20.74
CA GLU A 437 4.43 18.81 -21.80
C GLU A 437 5.82 18.21 -21.56
N ASN A 438 6.70 18.31 -22.54
CA ASN A 438 8.08 17.83 -22.59
C ASN A 438 8.19 16.29 -22.61
N PHE A 439 9.17 15.81 -23.38
CA PHE A 439 9.52 14.40 -23.36
C PHE A 439 10.21 14.04 -22.05
N TRP A 440 9.82 12.89 -21.47
CA TRP A 440 10.44 12.40 -20.25
C TRP A 440 11.58 11.43 -20.56
N ILE A 441 11.32 10.38 -21.34
CA ILE A 441 12.34 9.40 -21.69
C ILE A 441 13.38 10.02 -22.62
N LYS A 442 12.94 10.80 -23.59
CA LYS A 442 13.82 11.41 -24.58
C LYS A 442 14.74 12.50 -23.98
N ASP A 443 14.20 13.37 -23.11
CA ASP A 443 14.92 14.56 -22.67
C ASP A 443 15.52 14.43 -21.27
N PHE A 444 14.93 13.61 -20.40
CA PHE A 444 15.31 13.49 -18.99
C PHE A 444 15.70 12.05 -18.58
N ALA A 445 15.95 11.22 -19.53
CA ALA A 445 16.11 9.82 -19.26
C ALA A 445 17.30 9.51 -18.35
N SER A 446 16.99 8.99 -17.19
CA SER A 446 17.65 7.89 -16.55
C SER A 446 19.01 8.06 -15.87
N ASN A 447 19.62 6.95 -15.63
CA ASN A 447 20.95 6.72 -15.09
C ASN A 447 22.07 7.10 -16.08
N CYS A 448 21.72 7.29 -17.35
CA CYS A 448 22.61 7.75 -18.40
C CYS A 448 22.70 9.28 -18.39
N THR A 449 23.66 9.84 -19.08
CA THR A 449 23.70 11.26 -19.37
C THR A 449 22.40 11.64 -20.10
N PRO A 450 21.74 12.78 -19.77
CA PRO A 450 20.54 13.22 -20.48
C PRO A 450 20.75 13.18 -22.00
N GLY A 451 19.82 12.57 -22.72
CA GLY A 451 19.91 12.39 -24.18
C GLY A 451 20.75 11.19 -24.65
N ASP A 452 21.26 10.35 -23.74
CA ASP A 452 22.09 9.19 -24.07
C ASP A 452 21.57 7.91 -23.38
N ASN A 453 20.33 7.52 -23.72
CA ASN A 453 19.75 6.22 -23.33
C ASN A 453 19.49 5.37 -24.56
N TRP A 454 19.11 4.11 -24.35
CA TRP A 454 18.91 3.16 -25.45
C TRP A 454 17.95 3.68 -26.52
N VAL A 455 16.77 4.23 -26.14
CA VAL A 455 15.78 4.73 -27.08
C VAL A 455 16.27 5.99 -27.80
N ASN A 456 16.96 6.89 -27.13
CA ASN A 456 17.51 8.08 -27.78
C ASN A 456 18.53 7.72 -28.84
N LEU A 457 19.32 6.69 -28.62
CA LEU A 457 20.28 6.20 -29.60
C LEU A 457 19.56 5.51 -30.76
N MET A 458 18.49 4.73 -30.52
CA MET A 458 17.63 4.14 -31.55
C MET A 458 16.96 5.23 -32.41
N MET A 459 16.60 6.38 -31.84
CA MET A 459 16.02 7.52 -32.60
C MET A 459 17.02 8.17 -33.59
N ARG A 460 18.28 7.75 -33.59
CA ARG A 460 19.23 8.13 -34.66
C ARG A 460 18.96 7.40 -35.96
N ASP A 461 18.23 6.28 -35.89
CA ASP A 461 17.75 5.52 -37.02
C ASP A 461 16.41 6.13 -37.51
N PRO A 462 16.34 6.61 -38.78
CA PRO A 462 15.11 7.14 -39.34
C PRO A 462 13.97 6.11 -39.41
N ASP A 463 14.30 4.83 -39.61
CA ASP A 463 13.29 3.77 -39.70
C ASP A 463 12.65 3.49 -38.33
N PHE A 464 13.41 3.62 -37.23
CA PHE A 464 12.85 3.59 -35.88
C PHE A 464 11.81 4.70 -35.66
N ILE A 465 12.10 5.92 -36.09
CA ILE A 465 11.18 7.06 -35.96
C ILE A 465 9.90 6.81 -36.77
N ILE A 466 10.02 6.34 -38.00
CA ILE A 466 8.86 6.00 -38.84
C ILE A 466 8.01 4.92 -38.15
N ARG A 467 8.62 3.84 -37.68
CA ARG A 467 7.92 2.76 -36.96
C ARG A 467 7.25 3.26 -35.68
N LEU A 468 7.90 4.15 -34.93
CA LEU A 468 7.32 4.78 -33.73
C LEU A 468 6.08 5.63 -34.09
N GLN A 469 6.15 6.44 -35.15
CA GLN A 469 5.03 7.24 -35.61
C GLN A 469 3.87 6.38 -36.13
N ASP A 470 4.17 5.36 -36.91
CA ASP A 470 3.17 4.41 -37.41
C ASP A 470 2.47 3.69 -36.25
N ARG A 471 3.25 3.22 -35.27
CA ARG A 471 2.70 2.55 -34.09
C ARG A 471 1.88 3.47 -33.22
N TRP A 472 2.32 4.71 -33.01
CA TRP A 472 1.58 5.72 -32.30
C TRP A 472 0.20 5.97 -32.94
N ASN A 473 0.19 6.20 -34.26
CA ASN A 473 -1.04 6.44 -35.03
C ASN A 473 -1.98 5.22 -35.01
N GLU A 474 -1.46 4.00 -35.04
CA GLU A 474 -2.24 2.77 -34.89
C GLU A 474 -2.96 2.70 -33.51
N LEU A 475 -2.29 3.11 -32.45
CA LEU A 475 -2.81 3.03 -31.08
C LEU A 475 -3.78 4.16 -30.72
N MET A 476 -3.71 5.31 -31.39
CA MET A 476 -4.47 6.52 -31.06
C MET A 476 -5.97 6.28 -30.84
N PRO A 477 -6.70 5.54 -31.72
CA PRO A 477 -8.15 5.35 -31.53
C PRO A 477 -8.54 4.67 -30.21
N GLU A 478 -7.68 3.79 -29.68
CA GLU A 478 -7.92 3.14 -28.39
C GLU A 478 -7.41 4.01 -27.23
N LEU A 479 -6.32 4.75 -27.42
CA LEU A 479 -5.78 5.67 -26.41
C LEU A 479 -6.74 6.83 -26.14
N GLU A 480 -7.44 7.34 -27.14
CA GLU A 480 -8.47 8.38 -27.00
C GLU A 480 -9.64 7.96 -26.10
N ARG A 481 -9.83 6.65 -25.86
CA ARG A 481 -10.89 6.10 -24.99
C ARG A 481 -10.49 5.95 -23.52
N ILE A 482 -9.24 6.18 -23.17
CA ILE A 482 -8.77 6.07 -21.78
C ILE A 482 -9.50 7.01 -20.82
N PRO A 483 -9.88 8.26 -21.18
CA PRO A 483 -10.69 9.09 -20.30
C PRO A 483 -12.03 8.47 -19.91
N ASP A 484 -12.69 7.73 -20.80
CA ASP A 484 -13.93 7.01 -20.50
C ASP A 484 -13.65 5.84 -19.54
N PHE A 485 -12.54 5.14 -19.75
CA PHE A 485 -12.10 4.08 -18.83
C PHE A 485 -11.77 4.62 -17.43
N ILE A 486 -11.17 5.80 -17.32
CA ILE A 486 -10.93 6.47 -16.03
C ILE A 486 -12.26 6.73 -15.32
N ASP A 487 -13.27 7.24 -16.02
CA ASP A 487 -14.61 7.50 -15.45
C ASP A 487 -15.27 6.19 -14.97
N GLU A 488 -15.19 5.13 -15.75
CA GLU A 488 -15.71 3.81 -15.39
C GLU A 488 -15.06 3.28 -14.10
N GLN A 489 -13.73 3.35 -14.01
CA GLN A 489 -13.00 2.90 -12.83
C GLN A 489 -13.30 3.78 -11.60
N ALA A 490 -13.42 5.09 -11.78
CA ALA A 490 -13.78 6.00 -10.69
C ALA A 490 -15.20 5.74 -10.18
N LEU A 491 -16.15 5.51 -11.08
CA LEU A 491 -17.53 5.16 -10.72
C LEU A 491 -17.60 3.83 -9.96
N THR A 492 -16.80 2.85 -10.38
CA THR A 492 -16.68 1.56 -9.70
C THR A 492 -16.24 1.72 -8.24
N LEU A 493 -15.44 2.72 -7.94
CA LEU A 493 -14.94 2.99 -6.58
C LEU A 493 -15.85 3.91 -5.73
N ASP A 494 -16.92 4.48 -6.26
CA ASP A 494 -17.70 5.57 -5.61
C ASP A 494 -18.05 5.31 -4.14
N LYS A 495 -18.53 4.10 -3.82
CA LYS A 495 -18.88 3.75 -2.43
C LYS A 495 -17.65 3.43 -1.58
N ALA A 496 -16.64 2.80 -2.17
CA ALA A 496 -15.43 2.37 -1.46
C ALA A 496 -14.52 3.54 -1.09
N VAL A 497 -14.41 4.57 -1.94
CA VAL A 497 -13.57 5.75 -1.67
C VAL A 497 -14.02 6.51 -0.42
N LYS A 498 -15.31 6.57 -0.13
CA LYS A 498 -15.84 7.23 1.08
C LYS A 498 -15.32 6.55 2.34
N ARG A 499 -15.35 5.21 2.37
CA ARG A 499 -14.80 4.40 3.48
C ARG A 499 -13.28 4.50 3.54
N TYR A 500 -12.63 4.50 2.36
CA TYR A 500 -11.19 4.62 2.26
C TYR A 500 -10.67 5.89 2.92
N PHE A 501 -11.20 7.06 2.55
CA PHE A 501 -10.74 8.35 3.09
C PHE A 501 -11.16 8.58 4.55
N GLN A 502 -12.20 7.89 5.04
CA GLN A 502 -12.49 7.87 6.49
C GLN A 502 -11.40 7.10 7.27
N ARG A 503 -10.86 6.02 6.71
CA ARG A 503 -9.79 5.23 7.32
C ARG A 503 -8.41 5.87 7.15
N TRP A 504 -8.14 6.41 5.98
CA TRP A 504 -6.87 7.01 5.58
C TRP A 504 -7.09 8.44 5.14
N ASN A 505 -7.00 9.38 6.11
CA ASN A 505 -7.03 10.80 5.76
C ASN A 505 -5.67 11.20 5.17
N ILE A 506 -5.50 11.02 3.86
CA ILE A 506 -4.26 11.34 3.13
C ILE A 506 -4.35 12.69 2.39
N TRP A 507 -5.41 13.49 2.63
CA TRP A 507 -5.57 14.78 1.97
C TRP A 507 -4.44 15.75 2.32
N ASP A 508 -4.02 15.77 3.58
CA ASP A 508 -2.94 16.61 4.07
C ASP A 508 -1.59 15.86 4.10
N TRP A 509 -1.57 14.60 3.66
CA TRP A 509 -0.33 13.84 3.62
C TRP A 509 0.56 14.33 2.50
N VAL A 510 1.74 14.79 2.86
CA VAL A 510 2.81 15.23 1.98
C VAL A 510 4.08 14.52 2.40
N ASP A 511 4.61 13.69 1.55
CA ASP A 511 5.89 13.01 1.72
C ASP A 511 6.88 13.49 0.64
N TRP A 512 7.94 12.76 0.44
CA TRP A 512 8.92 13.04 -0.63
C TRP A 512 8.28 13.12 -2.04
N VAL A 513 7.14 12.49 -2.25
CA VAL A 513 6.32 12.61 -3.47
C VAL A 513 5.81 14.04 -3.71
N LYS A 514 5.61 14.81 -2.66
CA LYS A 514 5.24 16.24 -2.66
C LYS A 514 4.04 16.62 -3.55
N MET A 515 3.07 15.72 -3.70
CA MET A 515 1.85 16.04 -4.44
C MET A 515 0.87 16.85 -3.57
N PRO A 516 0.54 18.09 -3.95
CA PRO A 516 -0.53 18.82 -3.29
C PRO A 516 -1.86 18.09 -3.52
N SER A 517 -2.69 18.10 -2.49
CA SER A 517 -4.04 17.57 -2.58
C SER A 517 -4.96 18.56 -3.28
N LEU A 518 -5.82 18.05 -4.14
CA LEU A 518 -6.89 18.83 -4.76
C LEU A 518 -8.16 18.89 -3.90
N GLY A 519 -8.14 18.21 -2.73
CA GLY A 519 -9.13 18.33 -1.67
C GLY A 519 -10.38 17.47 -1.83
N SER A 520 -10.56 16.76 -2.94
CA SER A 520 -11.61 15.73 -3.08
C SER A 520 -11.23 14.69 -4.13
N TYR A 521 -11.84 13.50 -4.01
CA TYR A 521 -11.62 12.39 -4.94
C TYR A 521 -12.00 12.76 -6.38
N GLU A 522 -13.13 13.42 -6.56
CA GLU A 522 -13.63 13.87 -7.87
C GLU A 522 -12.64 14.82 -8.56
N LYS A 523 -12.00 15.70 -7.79
CA LYS A 523 -10.99 16.61 -8.33
C LYS A 523 -9.69 15.89 -8.69
N GLU A 524 -9.27 14.90 -7.90
CA GLU A 524 -8.10 14.07 -8.22
C GLU A 524 -8.33 13.25 -9.49
N VAL A 525 -9.53 12.71 -9.69
CA VAL A 525 -9.92 11.99 -10.92
C VAL A 525 -10.01 12.94 -12.11
N ALA A 526 -10.63 14.11 -11.94
CA ALA A 526 -10.71 15.12 -13.00
C ALA A 526 -9.31 15.55 -13.47
N TYR A 527 -8.40 15.80 -12.51
CA TYR A 527 -7.01 16.13 -12.81
C TYR A 527 -6.28 15.00 -13.56
N LEU A 528 -6.47 13.74 -13.16
CA LEU A 528 -5.92 12.60 -13.88
C LEU A 528 -6.37 12.59 -15.35
N LYS A 529 -7.65 12.82 -15.60
CA LYS A 529 -8.21 12.90 -16.97
C LYS A 529 -7.66 14.08 -17.77
N GLU A 530 -7.65 15.26 -17.16
CA GLU A 530 -7.12 16.48 -17.78
C GLU A 530 -5.64 16.31 -18.13
N PHE A 531 -4.85 15.78 -17.21
CA PHE A 531 -3.45 15.48 -17.48
C PHE A 531 -3.29 14.50 -18.64
N TYR A 532 -4.02 13.38 -18.61
CA TYR A 532 -3.95 12.36 -19.66
C TYR A 532 -4.30 12.94 -21.03
N SER A 533 -5.42 13.65 -21.12
CA SER A 533 -5.89 14.24 -22.39
C SER A 533 -4.92 15.27 -22.95
N ALA A 534 -4.43 16.17 -22.09
CA ALA A 534 -3.42 17.16 -22.49
C ALA A 534 -2.09 16.49 -22.89
N ARG A 535 -1.70 15.41 -22.20
CA ARG A 535 -0.50 14.64 -22.52
C ARG A 535 -0.61 13.92 -23.85
N LEU A 536 -1.75 13.29 -24.11
CA LEU A 536 -2.04 12.62 -25.38
C LEU A 536 -1.97 13.59 -26.55
N GLU A 537 -2.65 14.74 -26.44
CA GLU A 537 -2.62 15.80 -27.47
C GLU A 537 -1.22 16.37 -27.69
N TRP A 538 -0.47 16.58 -26.61
CA TRP A 538 0.90 17.09 -26.71
C TRP A 538 1.81 16.07 -27.40
N LEU A 539 1.76 14.81 -27.02
CA LEU A 539 2.57 13.74 -27.61
C LEU A 539 2.23 13.51 -29.07
N ASP A 540 0.94 13.50 -29.44
CA ASP A 540 0.50 13.35 -30.80
C ASP A 540 1.12 14.43 -31.71
N ARG A 541 1.06 15.68 -31.28
CA ARG A 541 1.67 16.79 -31.98
C ARG A 541 3.20 16.70 -32.09
N GLU A 542 3.88 16.26 -31.03
CA GLU A 542 5.36 16.28 -30.98
C GLU A 542 5.98 15.01 -31.60
N LEU A 543 5.36 13.84 -31.48
CA LEU A 543 5.83 12.63 -32.13
C LEU A 543 5.72 12.72 -33.66
N ASN A 544 4.66 13.34 -34.17
CA ASN A 544 4.48 13.57 -35.61
C ASN A 544 5.44 14.64 -36.19
N LYS A 545 6.28 15.29 -35.37
CA LYS A 545 7.32 16.22 -35.82
C LYS A 545 8.74 15.60 -35.79
N LEU A 546 8.90 14.42 -35.18
CA LEU A 546 10.20 13.75 -35.18
C LEU A 546 10.57 13.35 -36.60
#